data_f3e9dac3c6aa52167ed20fca71855a43
#
_entry.id   f3e9dac3c6aa52167ed20fca71855a43
#
_cell.length_a   1.000
_cell.length_b   1.000
_cell.length_c   1.000
_cell.angle_alpha   90.00
_cell.angle_beta   90.00
_cell.angle_gamma   90.00
#
_symmetry.space_group_name_H-M   'P 1'
#
loop_
_entity.id
_entity.type
_entity.pdbx_description
1 polymer ?
#
loop_
_entity_poly.entity_id
_entity_poly.type
_entity_poly.pdbx_seq_one_letter_code
_entity_poly.pdbx_strand_id
1 'polypeptide(L)'
;LLAKEGYDMIGVDNSEDMLEIASEKREKSGLNILYLLQDMREFELYGTVKAVVSICDSINYILEEDDLREVFSLVNNYPDPKGMFIFDLNTRYKYEQMGETTIAENREEASFIWDNYYDPEEEINEYELAIFIPAGGDSDLYRKFEEVHYQRAYDLAMVRRLLEEAGMEFVTAYDAFTKDVPKPESERIYVVAREKGKSAEK
;
A
#
# COMPACT_ATOMS: atom_id res chain seq x y z
N LEU A 1 5.81 1.55 14.89
CA LEU A 1 4.95 0.97 15.93
C LEU A 1 5.32 -0.49 16.19
N LEU A 2 5.22 -1.41 15.22
CA LEU A 2 5.46 -2.84 15.40
C LEU A 2 6.84 -3.15 15.99
N ALA A 3 7.90 -2.48 15.52
CA ALA A 3 9.24 -2.66 16.08
C ALA A 3 9.32 -2.26 17.56
N LYS A 4 8.52 -1.27 18.03
CA LYS A 4 8.43 -0.91 19.45
C LYS A 4 7.79 -2.00 20.29
N GLU A 5 6.90 -2.78 19.71
CA GLU A 5 6.27 -3.95 20.34
C GLU A 5 7.18 -5.20 20.31
N GLY A 6 8.40 -5.07 19.81
CA GLY A 6 9.40 -6.14 19.81
C GLY A 6 9.37 -7.05 18.59
N TYR A 7 8.64 -6.71 17.54
CA TYR A 7 8.69 -7.44 16.28
C TYR A 7 9.98 -7.13 15.52
N ASP A 8 10.61 -8.16 14.97
CA ASP A 8 11.71 -8.00 14.01
C ASP A 8 11.11 -7.59 12.67
N MET A 9 11.54 -6.43 12.15
CA MET A 9 10.88 -5.78 11.04
C MET A 9 11.82 -5.58 9.85
N ILE A 10 11.31 -5.89 8.67
CA ILE A 10 11.89 -5.52 7.38
C ILE A 10 10.90 -4.58 6.70
N GLY A 11 11.34 -3.41 6.28
CA GLY A 11 10.58 -2.47 5.47
C GLY A 11 11.07 -2.52 4.03
N VAL A 12 10.15 -2.68 3.08
CA VAL A 12 10.43 -2.64 1.64
C VAL A 12 9.68 -1.46 1.05
N ASP A 13 10.36 -0.65 0.28
CA ASP A 13 9.77 0.48 -0.45
C ASP A 13 10.59 0.72 -1.73
N ASN A 14 9.97 1.24 -2.78
CA ASN A 14 10.64 1.60 -4.02
C ASN A 14 11.04 3.08 -4.10
N SER A 15 10.72 3.88 -3.07
CA SER A 15 11.09 5.28 -2.96
C SER A 15 12.34 5.44 -2.09
N GLU A 16 13.44 5.91 -2.69
CA GLU A 16 14.67 6.23 -1.98
C GLU A 16 14.44 7.32 -0.92
N ASP A 17 13.70 8.38 -1.26
CA ASP A 17 13.38 9.49 -0.36
C ASP A 17 12.58 9.02 0.87
N MET A 18 11.61 8.13 0.66
CA MET A 18 10.82 7.56 1.77
C MET A 18 11.70 6.69 2.68
N LEU A 19 12.63 5.93 2.12
CA LEU A 19 13.55 5.10 2.89
C LEU A 19 14.61 5.95 3.63
N GLU A 20 15.02 7.09 3.06
CA GLU A 20 15.89 8.04 3.78
C GLU A 20 15.19 8.57 5.03
N ILE A 21 13.96 9.06 4.90
CA ILE A 21 13.14 9.53 6.04
C ILE A 21 12.91 8.39 7.06
N ALA A 22 12.64 7.17 6.59
CA ALA A 22 12.45 6.02 7.45
C ALA A 22 13.74 5.68 8.22
N SER A 23 14.91 5.78 7.57
CA SER A 23 16.21 5.55 8.18
C SER A 23 16.54 6.59 9.24
N GLU A 24 16.28 7.87 8.99
CA GLU A 24 16.41 8.91 10.00
C GLU A 24 15.53 8.65 11.25
N LYS A 25 14.28 8.23 11.03
CA LYS A 25 13.35 7.88 12.12
C LYS A 25 13.86 6.67 12.91
N ARG A 26 14.42 5.66 12.21
CA ARG A 26 15.06 4.50 12.84
C ARG A 26 16.22 4.92 13.74
N GLU A 27 17.14 5.75 13.25
CA GLU A 27 18.29 6.25 14.03
C GLU A 27 17.85 7.01 15.27
N LYS A 28 16.88 7.94 15.11
CA LYS A 28 16.32 8.71 16.23
C LYS A 28 15.62 7.85 17.28
N SER A 29 15.04 6.73 16.87
CA SER A 29 14.29 5.81 17.75
C SER A 29 15.17 4.73 18.39
N GLY A 30 16.36 4.46 17.85
CA GLY A 30 17.23 3.35 18.27
C GLY A 30 16.67 1.96 17.98
N LEU A 31 15.62 1.85 17.17
CA LEU A 31 15.02 0.58 16.79
C LEU A 31 15.80 -0.09 15.67
N ASN A 32 15.92 -1.42 15.72
CA ASN A 32 16.54 -2.20 14.66
C ASN A 32 15.48 -2.57 13.60
N ILE A 33 15.53 -1.90 12.45
CA ILE A 33 14.67 -2.17 11.30
C ILE A 33 15.55 -2.24 10.07
N LEU A 34 15.46 -3.32 9.30
CA LEU A 34 16.12 -3.41 7.99
C LEU A 34 15.24 -2.76 6.95
N TYR A 35 15.79 -1.83 6.17
CA TYR A 35 15.11 -1.23 5.02
C TYR A 35 15.75 -1.69 3.72
N LEU A 36 14.92 -2.04 2.73
CA LEU A 36 15.31 -2.50 1.41
C LEU A 36 14.65 -1.63 0.34
N LEU A 37 15.46 -1.06 -0.55
CA LEU A 37 14.98 -0.33 -1.74
C LEU A 37 14.66 -1.35 -2.83
N GLN A 38 13.39 -1.75 -2.93
CA GLN A 38 12.93 -2.77 -3.87
C GLN A 38 11.48 -2.52 -4.29
N ASP A 39 11.13 -2.93 -5.50
CA ASP A 39 9.74 -2.96 -5.98
C ASP A 39 9.02 -4.20 -5.45
N MET A 40 7.74 -4.06 -5.10
CA MET A 40 6.94 -5.19 -4.61
C MET A 40 6.72 -6.29 -5.64
N ARG A 41 6.96 -5.99 -6.94
CA ARG A 41 6.86 -6.96 -8.04
C ARG A 41 8.09 -7.84 -8.20
N GLU A 42 9.20 -7.51 -7.54
CA GLU A 42 10.48 -8.21 -7.71
C GLU A 42 11.34 -8.27 -6.44
N PHE A 43 10.72 -8.08 -5.26
CA PHE A 43 11.50 -8.05 -4.03
C PHE A 43 12.05 -9.42 -3.63
N GLU A 44 13.22 -9.39 -2.98
CA GLU A 44 13.90 -10.56 -2.46
C GLU A 44 14.23 -10.41 -0.96
N LEU A 45 13.98 -11.46 -0.19
CA LEU A 45 14.36 -11.54 1.22
C LEU A 45 15.33 -12.72 1.44
N TYR A 46 16.24 -12.58 2.41
CA TYR A 46 17.22 -13.62 2.74
C TYR A 46 16.66 -14.78 3.58
N GLY A 47 15.40 -14.73 3.95
CA GLY A 47 14.77 -15.74 4.80
C GLY A 47 13.27 -15.62 4.80
N THR A 48 12.63 -16.40 5.65
CA THR A 48 11.18 -16.38 5.80
C THR A 48 10.72 -15.38 6.87
N VAL A 49 9.47 -14.98 6.80
CA VAL A 49 8.81 -14.06 7.73
C VAL A 49 7.51 -14.65 8.24
N LYS A 50 7.09 -14.28 9.45
CA LYS A 50 5.81 -14.75 10.01
C LYS A 50 4.60 -14.08 9.38
N ALA A 51 4.77 -12.84 8.94
CA ALA A 51 3.72 -12.09 8.29
C ALA A 51 4.30 -11.05 7.35
N VAL A 52 3.56 -10.78 6.27
CA VAL A 52 3.76 -9.64 5.38
C VAL A 52 2.59 -8.68 5.59
N VAL A 53 2.88 -7.38 5.68
CA VAL A 53 1.87 -6.33 5.83
C VAL A 53 2.09 -5.28 4.76
N SER A 54 1.08 -5.01 3.93
CA SER A 54 1.08 -3.95 2.92
C SER A 54 -0.14 -3.07 3.15
N ILE A 55 0.06 -1.85 3.63
CA ILE A 55 -1.00 -0.91 4.00
C ILE A 55 -0.82 0.43 3.30
N CYS A 56 -1.82 1.29 3.41
CA CYS A 56 -1.89 2.57 2.70
C CYS A 56 -2.04 2.41 1.19
N ASP A 57 -2.99 1.53 0.78
CA ASP A 57 -3.42 1.32 -0.60
C ASP A 57 -2.27 1.02 -1.61
N SER A 58 -1.13 0.53 -1.13
CA SER A 58 0.02 0.21 -1.99
C SER A 58 -0.35 -0.81 -3.08
N ILE A 59 -1.26 -1.73 -2.81
CA ILE A 59 -1.74 -2.72 -3.78
C ILE A 59 -2.47 -2.07 -4.96
N ASN A 60 -3.17 -0.95 -4.75
CA ASN A 60 -3.86 -0.26 -5.83
C ASN A 60 -2.92 0.36 -6.88
N TYR A 61 -1.64 0.55 -6.55
CA TYR A 61 -0.62 1.02 -7.50
C TYR A 61 -0.18 -0.04 -8.51
N ILE A 62 -0.55 -1.30 -8.30
CA ILE A 62 -0.36 -2.36 -9.30
C ILE A 62 -1.52 -2.27 -10.27
N LEU A 63 -1.25 -1.87 -11.51
CA LEU A 63 -2.30 -1.59 -12.49
C LEU A 63 -2.72 -2.81 -13.30
N GLU A 64 -1.82 -3.79 -13.46
CA GLU A 64 -2.06 -4.98 -14.26
C GLU A 64 -2.37 -6.20 -13.38
N GLU A 65 -3.35 -7.01 -13.82
CA GLU A 65 -3.73 -8.22 -13.10
C GLU A 65 -2.59 -9.25 -13.01
N ASP A 66 -1.81 -9.36 -14.07
CA ASP A 66 -0.66 -10.27 -14.12
C ASP A 66 0.43 -9.86 -13.13
N ASP A 67 0.68 -8.55 -13.00
CA ASP A 67 1.60 -7.99 -12.00
C ASP A 67 1.10 -8.23 -10.59
N LEU A 68 -0.20 -8.08 -10.33
CA LEU A 68 -0.77 -8.35 -9.02
C LEU A 68 -0.67 -9.83 -8.64
N ARG A 69 -0.85 -10.73 -9.61
CA ARG A 69 -0.64 -12.18 -9.42
C ARG A 69 0.83 -12.47 -9.07
N GLU A 70 1.78 -11.80 -9.74
CA GLU A 70 3.20 -11.94 -9.45
C GLU A 70 3.53 -11.44 -8.04
N VAL A 71 3.01 -10.28 -7.63
CA VAL A 71 3.16 -9.76 -6.26
C VAL A 71 2.66 -10.78 -5.24
N PHE A 72 1.48 -11.37 -5.43
CA PHE A 72 0.95 -12.37 -4.50
C PHE A 72 1.77 -13.67 -4.49
N SER A 73 2.30 -14.07 -5.64
CA SER A 73 3.19 -15.22 -5.76
C SER A 73 4.52 -14.99 -5.02
N LEU A 74 5.12 -13.80 -5.20
CA LEU A 74 6.33 -13.40 -4.47
C LEU A 74 6.08 -13.31 -2.97
N VAL A 75 4.99 -12.68 -2.56
CA VAL A 75 4.60 -12.66 -1.14
C VAL A 75 4.49 -14.09 -0.62
N ASN A 76 3.85 -15.01 -1.36
CA ASN A 76 3.71 -16.40 -0.91
C ASN A 76 5.04 -17.17 -0.78
N ASN A 77 6.12 -16.72 -1.42
CA ASN A 77 7.43 -17.35 -1.29
C ASN A 77 8.05 -17.17 0.09
N TYR A 78 7.78 -16.06 0.77
CA TYR A 78 8.50 -15.68 1.99
C TYR A 78 7.80 -15.99 3.33
N PRO A 79 6.48 -16.10 3.48
CA PRO A 79 5.89 -16.47 4.76
C PRO A 79 6.30 -17.86 5.22
N ASP A 80 6.51 -17.98 6.52
CA ASP A 80 6.59 -19.28 7.19
C ASP A 80 5.36 -20.13 6.85
N PRO A 81 5.40 -21.47 7.03
CA PRO A 81 4.20 -22.30 6.92
C PRO A 81 3.04 -21.74 7.74
N LYS A 82 1.91 -21.43 7.09
CA LYS A 82 0.74 -20.73 7.66
C LYS A 82 0.99 -19.26 8.04
N GLY A 83 2.06 -18.65 7.56
CA GLY A 83 2.31 -17.22 7.73
C GLY A 83 1.23 -16.38 7.07
N MET A 84 1.09 -15.15 7.51
CA MET A 84 -0.04 -14.30 7.15
C MET A 84 0.38 -13.21 6.17
N PHE A 85 -0.54 -12.86 5.26
CA PHE A 85 -0.47 -11.66 4.46
C PHE A 85 -1.68 -10.78 4.78
N ILE A 86 -1.41 -9.55 5.19
CA ILE A 86 -2.44 -8.57 5.56
C ILE A 86 -2.20 -7.34 4.70
N PHE A 87 -3.21 -6.92 3.97
CA PHE A 87 -3.10 -5.72 3.14
C PHE A 87 -4.43 -4.99 3.08
N ASP A 88 -4.38 -3.74 2.67
CA ASP A 88 -5.58 -2.96 2.38
C ASP A 88 -5.63 -2.57 0.91
N LEU A 89 -6.81 -2.21 0.49
CA LEU A 89 -7.04 -1.58 -0.81
C LEU A 89 -8.27 -0.66 -0.75
N ASN A 90 -8.19 0.38 -1.57
CA ASN A 90 -9.33 1.21 -1.91
C ASN A 90 -10.24 0.45 -2.86
N THR A 91 -11.52 0.54 -2.65
CA THR A 91 -12.53 -0.14 -3.46
C THR A 91 -12.93 0.68 -4.67
N ARG A 92 -13.60 0.03 -5.63
CA ARG A 92 -14.25 0.72 -6.74
C ARG A 92 -15.23 1.78 -6.25
N TYR A 93 -16.02 1.47 -5.24
CA TYR A 93 -16.99 2.40 -4.66
C TYR A 93 -16.33 3.73 -4.23
N LYS A 94 -15.16 3.67 -3.60
CA LYS A 94 -14.43 4.89 -3.23
C LYS A 94 -14.12 5.75 -4.46
N TYR A 95 -13.56 5.16 -5.51
CA TYR A 95 -13.18 5.91 -6.70
C TYR A 95 -14.40 6.45 -7.45
N GLU A 96 -15.48 5.69 -7.55
CA GLU A 96 -16.75 6.15 -8.11
C GLU A 96 -17.33 7.33 -7.32
N GLN A 97 -17.23 7.32 -5.97
CA GLN A 97 -17.70 8.42 -5.14
C GLN A 97 -16.79 9.66 -5.26
N MET A 98 -15.49 9.47 -5.43
CA MET A 98 -14.57 10.59 -5.69
C MET A 98 -14.80 11.19 -7.08
N GLY A 99 -14.96 10.36 -8.08
CA GLY A 99 -15.20 10.77 -9.47
C GLY A 99 -14.21 11.84 -9.96
N GLU A 100 -14.74 12.87 -10.64
CA GLU A 100 -13.98 14.04 -11.03
C GLU A 100 -14.10 15.12 -9.94
N THR A 101 -13.03 15.32 -9.18
CA THR A 101 -13.05 16.18 -7.99
C THR A 101 -11.72 16.90 -7.82
N THR A 102 -11.78 18.20 -7.50
CA THR A 102 -10.62 18.99 -7.10
C THR A 102 -10.70 19.30 -5.60
N ILE A 103 -9.66 18.96 -4.85
CA ILE A 103 -9.49 19.32 -3.45
C ILE A 103 -8.31 20.28 -3.34
N ALA A 104 -8.53 21.42 -2.70
CA ALA A 104 -7.45 22.38 -2.44
C ALA A 104 -7.42 22.72 -0.95
N GLU A 105 -6.24 22.67 -0.37
CA GLU A 105 -6.02 23.11 1.01
C GLU A 105 -4.85 24.09 1.09
N ASN A 106 -5.03 25.11 1.91
CA ASN A 106 -3.98 26.07 2.25
C ASN A 106 -3.66 25.96 3.74
N ARG A 107 -2.44 25.53 4.06
CA ARG A 107 -1.93 25.39 5.43
C ARG A 107 -0.70 26.26 5.60
N GLU A 108 -0.30 26.51 6.84
CA GLU A 108 0.87 27.33 7.17
C GLU A 108 2.17 26.74 6.59
N GLU A 109 2.31 25.42 6.64
CA GLU A 109 3.53 24.71 6.22
C GLU A 109 3.56 24.41 4.71
N ALA A 110 2.40 24.19 4.08
CA ALA A 110 2.28 23.86 2.67
C ALA A 110 0.84 24.04 2.19
N SER A 111 0.67 24.28 0.91
CA SER A 111 -0.63 24.22 0.23
C SER A 111 -0.61 23.14 -0.82
N PHE A 112 -1.76 22.56 -1.14
CA PHE A 112 -1.85 21.63 -2.24
C PHE A 112 -3.14 21.77 -3.03
N ILE A 113 -3.08 21.35 -4.28
CA ILE A 113 -4.22 21.11 -5.16
C ILE A 113 -4.13 19.63 -5.57
N TRP A 114 -5.22 18.93 -5.37
CA TRP A 114 -5.37 17.51 -5.74
C TRP A 114 -6.53 17.41 -6.72
N ASP A 115 -6.24 17.12 -7.97
CA ASP A 115 -7.22 16.84 -9.00
C ASP A 115 -7.34 15.34 -9.16
N ASN A 116 -8.56 14.79 -9.06
CA ASN A 116 -8.86 13.38 -9.16
C ASN A 116 -9.78 13.12 -10.34
N TYR A 117 -9.51 12.05 -11.06
CA TYR A 117 -10.34 11.53 -12.13
C TYR A 117 -10.40 10.00 -12.06
N TYR A 118 -11.60 9.44 -12.14
CA TYR A 118 -11.80 7.99 -12.21
C TYR A 118 -12.40 7.58 -13.54
N ASP A 119 -11.69 6.70 -14.26
CA ASP A 119 -12.19 6.06 -15.48
C ASP A 119 -12.85 4.71 -15.12
N PRO A 120 -14.21 4.61 -15.20
CA PRO A 120 -14.92 3.38 -14.84
C PRO A 120 -14.78 2.27 -15.89
N GLU A 121 -14.37 2.57 -17.14
CA GLU A 121 -14.17 1.55 -18.20
C GLU A 121 -12.83 0.83 -18.01
N GLU A 122 -11.77 1.60 -17.72
CA GLU A 122 -10.43 1.07 -17.45
C GLU A 122 -10.24 0.67 -15.98
N GLU A 123 -11.16 1.07 -15.09
CA GLU A 123 -11.07 0.87 -13.63
C GLU A 123 -9.84 1.55 -13.00
N ILE A 124 -9.37 2.62 -13.63
CA ILE A 124 -8.19 3.39 -13.19
C ILE A 124 -8.61 4.73 -12.59
N ASN A 125 -8.09 5.01 -11.43
CA ASN A 125 -8.14 6.32 -10.81
C ASN A 125 -6.80 7.04 -11.01
N GLU A 126 -6.85 8.19 -11.63
CA GLU A 126 -5.72 9.10 -11.78
C GLU A 126 -5.90 10.27 -10.82
N TYR A 127 -4.83 10.69 -10.17
CA TYR A 127 -4.81 11.97 -9.49
C TYR A 127 -3.51 12.71 -9.71
N GLU A 128 -3.65 14.01 -9.92
CA GLU A 128 -2.55 14.94 -10.00
C GLU A 128 -2.46 15.72 -8.69
N LEU A 129 -1.29 15.76 -8.10
CA LEU A 129 -1.02 16.45 -6.84
C LEU A 129 -0.01 17.58 -7.10
N ALA A 130 -0.44 18.84 -6.97
CA ALA A 130 0.43 19.99 -6.97
C ALA A 130 0.62 20.49 -5.53
N ILE A 131 1.86 20.42 -5.04
CA ILE A 131 2.25 20.82 -3.68
C ILE A 131 3.06 22.12 -3.76
N PHE A 132 2.73 23.09 -2.93
CA PHE A 132 3.39 24.38 -2.84
C PHE A 132 3.98 24.52 -1.43
N ILE A 133 5.30 24.56 -1.33
CA ILE A 133 6.04 24.70 -0.07
C ILE A 133 6.67 26.10 -0.04
N PRO A 134 6.46 26.90 1.04
CA PRO A 134 7.12 28.20 1.19
C PRO A 134 8.64 28.05 1.04
N ALA A 135 9.25 28.94 0.27
CA ALA A 135 10.70 28.91 0.02
C ALA A 135 11.55 29.28 1.24
N GLY A 136 10.90 29.76 2.32
CA GLY A 136 11.52 30.21 3.55
C GLY A 136 11.99 31.67 3.50
N GLY A 137 12.29 32.24 4.68
CA GLY A 137 12.62 33.65 4.85
C GLY A 137 11.37 34.56 4.72
N ASP A 138 11.59 35.88 4.56
CA ASP A 138 10.52 36.88 4.34
C ASP A 138 10.06 36.95 2.86
N SER A 139 10.00 35.80 2.18
CA SER A 139 9.70 35.71 0.75
C SER A 139 8.30 35.17 0.54
N ASP A 140 7.52 35.79 -0.34
CA ASP A 140 6.23 35.29 -0.82
C ASP A 140 6.37 34.22 -1.92
N LEU A 141 7.59 33.64 -2.08
CA LEU A 141 7.86 32.62 -3.08
C LEU A 141 7.58 31.22 -2.56
N TYR A 142 7.10 30.35 -3.45
CA TYR A 142 6.84 28.94 -3.21
C TYR A 142 7.64 28.06 -4.17
N ARG A 143 8.02 26.89 -3.72
CA ARG A 143 8.47 25.80 -4.59
C ARG A 143 7.26 24.94 -4.90
N LYS A 144 7.05 24.67 -6.19
CA LYS A 144 6.01 23.76 -6.67
C LYS A 144 6.61 22.39 -6.93
N PHE A 145 5.93 21.35 -6.47
CA PHE A 145 6.17 19.96 -6.80
C PHE A 145 4.92 19.40 -7.42
N GLU A 146 5.07 18.52 -8.40
CA GLU A 146 3.95 17.89 -9.09
C GLU A 146 4.20 16.38 -9.12
N GLU A 147 3.15 15.62 -8.79
CA GLU A 147 3.13 14.17 -8.82
C GLU A 147 1.86 13.71 -9.52
N VAL A 148 1.96 12.66 -10.33
CA VAL A 148 0.82 12.01 -10.96
C VAL A 148 0.81 10.56 -10.50
N HIS A 149 -0.35 10.10 -10.05
CA HIS A 149 -0.53 8.77 -9.52
C HIS A 149 -1.66 8.06 -10.23
N TYR A 150 -1.46 6.78 -10.50
CA TYR A 150 -2.45 5.88 -11.05
C TYR A 150 -2.72 4.75 -10.07
N GLN A 151 -3.98 4.48 -9.82
CA GLN A 151 -4.41 3.40 -8.93
C GLN A 151 -5.54 2.62 -9.61
N ARG A 152 -5.49 1.29 -9.53
CA ARG A 152 -6.54 0.44 -10.06
C ARG A 152 -7.55 0.06 -8.99
N ALA A 153 -8.83 0.09 -9.37
CA ALA A 153 -9.93 -0.38 -8.54
C ALA A 153 -10.07 -1.90 -8.66
N TYR A 154 -9.67 -2.62 -7.62
CA TYR A 154 -9.85 -4.07 -7.55
C TYR A 154 -11.11 -4.44 -6.80
N ASP A 155 -11.88 -5.39 -7.32
CA ASP A 155 -12.93 -6.01 -6.55
C ASP A 155 -12.42 -7.18 -5.69
N LEU A 156 -13.14 -7.49 -4.61
CA LEU A 156 -12.71 -8.53 -3.66
C LEU A 156 -12.75 -9.93 -4.29
N ALA A 157 -13.61 -10.19 -5.27
CA ALA A 157 -13.71 -11.50 -5.90
C ALA A 157 -12.47 -11.77 -6.78
N MET A 158 -12.01 -10.75 -7.52
CA MET A 158 -10.77 -10.81 -8.30
C MET A 158 -9.56 -11.02 -7.37
N VAL A 159 -9.43 -10.21 -6.32
CA VAL A 159 -8.34 -10.33 -5.34
C VAL A 159 -8.30 -11.73 -4.73
N ARG A 160 -9.44 -12.27 -4.32
CA ARG A 160 -9.53 -13.63 -3.79
C ARG A 160 -9.07 -14.68 -4.78
N ARG A 161 -9.50 -14.59 -6.05
CA ARG A 161 -9.08 -15.51 -7.11
C ARG A 161 -7.56 -15.47 -7.30
N LEU A 162 -6.96 -14.28 -7.38
CA LEU A 162 -5.52 -14.11 -7.57
C LEU A 162 -4.70 -14.64 -6.38
N LEU A 163 -5.19 -14.46 -5.15
CA LEU A 163 -4.57 -15.05 -3.96
C LEU A 163 -4.57 -16.59 -4.02
N GLU A 164 -5.71 -17.17 -4.42
CA GLU A 164 -5.84 -18.63 -4.56
C GLU A 164 -4.94 -19.18 -5.68
N GLU A 165 -4.83 -18.51 -6.82
CA GLU A 165 -3.92 -18.83 -7.92
C GLU A 165 -2.45 -18.73 -7.50
N ALA A 166 -2.11 -17.77 -6.65
CA ALA A 166 -0.78 -17.61 -6.07
C ALA A 166 -0.47 -18.61 -4.93
N GLY A 167 -1.38 -19.55 -4.63
CA GLY A 167 -1.19 -20.58 -3.59
C GLY A 167 -1.46 -20.10 -2.18
N MET A 168 -2.16 -18.98 -2.00
CA MET A 168 -2.60 -18.49 -0.69
C MET A 168 -4.06 -18.85 -0.40
N GLU A 169 -4.40 -18.95 0.86
CA GLU A 169 -5.77 -19.11 1.33
C GLU A 169 -6.34 -17.74 1.71
N PHE A 170 -7.42 -17.32 1.07
CA PHE A 170 -8.19 -16.17 1.56
C PHE A 170 -8.85 -16.54 2.89
N VAL A 171 -8.53 -15.81 3.95
CA VAL A 171 -9.08 -16.06 5.29
C VAL A 171 -10.31 -15.21 5.54
N THR A 172 -10.20 -13.91 5.36
CA THR A 172 -11.29 -12.96 5.60
C THR A 172 -11.00 -11.59 4.98
N ALA A 173 -12.02 -10.74 4.92
CA ALA A 173 -11.84 -9.31 4.70
C ALA A 173 -12.70 -8.53 5.70
N TYR A 174 -12.27 -7.32 6.00
CA TYR A 174 -12.95 -6.39 6.91
C TYR A 174 -13.17 -5.04 6.23
N ASP A 175 -14.29 -4.41 6.54
CA ASP A 175 -14.48 -2.98 6.28
C ASP A 175 -13.44 -2.19 7.10
N ALA A 176 -12.76 -1.24 6.48
CA ALA A 176 -11.61 -0.58 7.08
C ALA A 176 -11.95 0.05 8.44
N PHE A 177 -11.00 -0.05 9.36
CA PHE A 177 -11.10 0.45 10.74
C PHE A 177 -12.20 -0.22 11.59
N THR A 178 -12.81 -1.30 11.08
CA THR A 178 -13.82 -2.09 11.80
C THR A 178 -13.42 -3.57 11.84
N LYS A 179 -14.31 -4.39 12.43
CA LYS A 179 -14.25 -5.86 12.32
C LYS A 179 -15.46 -6.42 11.57
N ASP A 180 -16.23 -5.54 10.93
CA ASP A 180 -17.39 -5.92 10.16
C ASP A 180 -16.95 -6.46 8.78
N VAL A 181 -17.79 -7.28 8.17
CA VAL A 181 -17.57 -7.71 6.79
C VAL A 181 -17.73 -6.52 5.83
N PRO A 182 -16.98 -6.48 4.72
CA PRO A 182 -17.14 -5.42 3.73
C PRO A 182 -18.56 -5.35 3.19
N LYS A 183 -19.02 -4.14 2.95
CA LYS A 183 -20.31 -3.81 2.33
C LYS A 183 -20.07 -3.25 0.93
N PRO A 184 -21.08 -3.19 0.06
CA PRO A 184 -20.95 -2.55 -1.25
C PRO A 184 -20.45 -1.10 -1.18
N GLU A 185 -20.75 -0.40 -0.07
CA GLU A 185 -20.38 0.98 0.18
C GLU A 185 -19.08 1.15 0.99
N SER A 186 -18.35 0.07 1.26
CA SER A 186 -17.05 0.16 1.91
C SER A 186 -16.05 0.86 0.99
N GLU A 187 -15.47 1.96 1.43
CA GLU A 187 -14.50 2.74 0.65
C GLU A 187 -13.10 2.10 0.65
N ARG A 188 -12.77 1.40 1.73
CA ARG A 188 -11.49 0.69 1.91
C ARG A 188 -11.74 -0.61 2.64
N ILE A 189 -11.01 -1.64 2.27
CA ILE A 189 -11.11 -2.95 2.91
C ILE A 189 -9.72 -3.45 3.33
N TYR A 190 -9.68 -4.19 4.43
CA TYR A 190 -8.52 -5.00 4.82
C TYR A 190 -8.74 -6.45 4.39
N VAL A 191 -7.75 -7.02 3.75
CA VAL A 191 -7.75 -8.42 3.33
C VAL A 191 -6.73 -9.19 4.15
N VAL A 192 -7.11 -10.36 4.60
CA VAL A 192 -6.25 -11.29 5.33
C VAL A 192 -6.16 -12.58 4.55
N ALA A 193 -4.96 -12.94 4.16
CA ALA A 193 -4.64 -14.19 3.49
C ALA A 193 -3.59 -14.96 4.29
N ARG A 194 -3.45 -16.24 4.00
CA ARG A 194 -2.53 -17.13 4.68
C ARG A 194 -1.81 -18.02 3.68
N GLU A 195 -0.53 -18.24 3.90
CA GLU A 195 0.24 -19.22 3.17
C GLU A 195 -0.41 -20.61 3.30
N LYS A 196 -0.46 -21.35 2.17
CA LYS A 196 -1.07 -22.67 2.07
C LYS A 196 -0.14 -23.61 1.31
N GLY A 197 0.16 -24.73 1.94
CA GLY A 197 0.84 -25.84 1.27
C GLY A 197 2.30 -26.06 1.65
N LYS A 198 2.97 -25.14 2.32
CA LYS A 198 4.32 -25.39 2.84
C LYS A 198 4.26 -26.32 4.04
N SER A 199 5.19 -27.26 4.08
CA SER A 199 5.37 -28.13 5.25
C SER A 199 6.28 -27.44 6.24
N ALA A 200 5.92 -27.42 7.53
CA ALA A 200 6.88 -27.07 8.56
C ALA A 200 8.02 -28.09 8.50
N GLU A 201 9.23 -27.68 8.20
CA GLU A 201 10.40 -28.53 8.38
C GLU A 201 10.47 -28.92 9.87
N LYS A 202 10.69 -30.22 10.12
CA LYS A 202 10.80 -30.76 11.48
C LYS A 202 12.18 -30.53 12.03
#